data_53506d27c4ea1cf65eeac0dc8fdf945f
#
_entry.id   53506d27c4ea1cf65eeac0dc8fdf945f
#
_cell.length_a   1.000
_cell.length_b   1.000
_cell.length_c   1.000
_cell.angle_alpha   90.00
_cell.angle_beta   90.00
_cell.angle_gamma   90.00
#
_symmetry.space_group_name_H-M   'P 1'
#
loop_
_entity.id
_entity.type
_entity.pdbx_description
1 polymer ?
#
loop_
_entity_poly.entity_id
_entity_poly.type
_entity_poly.pdbx_seq_one_letter_code
_entity_poly.pdbx_strand_id
1 'polypeptide(L)'
;ADEPVNPASTMKLLTGWAALNRLGPDYRWKTALLSAAPVAGGALKGDLYWLGGGDPRFDNGNLLSLLYSLRLRGIRQLDGRLLLDKRAFGKVGGADDFDDDAGRAFVVAPDTHLVNLKVAWLTFFNDGQSARVVLDPPLAGVE
;
A
#
# COMPACT_ATOMS: atom_id res chain seq x y z
N ALA A 1 7.32 39.71 12.90
CA ALA A 1 7.62 38.48 12.14
C ALA A 1 8.20 37.36 13.04
N ASP A 2 8.12 37.53 14.37
CA ASP A 2 8.82 36.64 15.32
C ASP A 2 7.85 35.73 16.12
N GLU A 3 6.58 35.69 15.75
CA GLU A 3 5.64 34.76 16.33
C GLU A 3 5.65 33.43 15.58
N PRO A 4 5.86 32.30 16.28
CA PRO A 4 5.75 30.98 15.65
C PRO A 4 4.31 30.72 15.23
N VAL A 5 4.12 30.35 13.99
CA VAL A 5 2.82 29.97 13.43
C VAL A 5 2.84 28.52 13.00
N ASN A 6 1.72 27.81 13.19
CA ASN A 6 1.58 26.46 12.65
C ASN A 6 1.36 26.57 11.13
N PRO A 7 2.29 26.08 10.30
CA PRO A 7 2.18 26.18 8.84
C PRO A 7 1.12 25.24 8.26
N ALA A 8 0.59 24.32 9.05
CA ALA A 8 -0.37 23.31 8.59
C ALA A 8 0.07 22.69 7.24
N SER A 9 -0.85 22.54 6.30
CA SER A 9 -0.57 21.91 4.99
C SER A 9 0.38 22.71 4.08
N THR A 10 0.74 23.95 4.40
CA THR A 10 1.75 24.70 3.62
C THR A 10 3.13 24.04 3.72
N MET A 11 3.39 23.27 4.80
CA MET A 11 4.61 22.45 4.91
C MET A 11 4.79 21.46 3.77
N LYS A 12 3.71 21.05 3.10
CA LYS A 12 3.79 20.13 1.95
C LYS A 12 4.57 20.74 0.77
N LEU A 13 4.56 22.07 0.64
CA LEU A 13 5.35 22.76 -0.38
C LEU A 13 6.85 22.59 -0.13
N LEU A 14 7.27 22.77 1.13
CA LEU A 14 8.67 22.60 1.51
C LEU A 14 9.08 21.12 1.40
N THR A 15 8.26 20.21 1.86
CA THR A 15 8.49 18.76 1.75
C THR A 15 8.60 18.34 0.29
N GLY A 16 7.69 18.80 -0.57
CA GLY A 16 7.70 18.51 -2.00
C GLY A 16 8.94 19.08 -2.69
N TRP A 17 9.31 20.31 -2.37
CA TRP A 17 10.54 20.94 -2.89
C TRP A 17 11.79 20.16 -2.47
N ALA A 18 11.90 19.79 -1.19
CA ALA A 18 13.02 19.02 -0.68
C ALA A 18 13.11 17.63 -1.34
N ALA A 19 11.96 16.97 -1.54
CA ALA A 19 11.89 15.69 -2.23
C ALA A 19 12.38 15.81 -3.69
N LEU A 20 11.90 16.81 -4.43
CA LEU A 20 12.34 17.06 -5.82
C LEU A 20 13.84 17.33 -5.90
N ASN A 21 14.38 18.13 -4.98
CA ASN A 21 15.82 18.41 -4.96
C ASN A 21 16.66 17.20 -4.58
N ARG A 22 16.16 16.35 -3.67
CA ARG A 22 16.92 15.20 -3.16
C ARG A 22 16.83 13.98 -4.07
N LEU A 23 15.65 13.71 -4.60
CA LEU A 23 15.32 12.49 -5.34
C LEU A 23 15.30 12.73 -6.86
N GLY A 24 15.06 13.95 -7.29
CA GLY A 24 14.86 14.31 -8.68
C GLY A 24 13.43 14.06 -9.17
N PRO A 25 13.07 14.67 -10.34
CA PRO A 25 11.71 14.57 -10.89
C PRO A 25 11.38 13.18 -11.42
N ASP A 26 12.37 12.36 -11.74
CA ASP A 26 12.21 11.03 -12.29
C ASP A 26 12.20 9.92 -11.24
N TYR A 27 12.20 10.28 -9.96
CA TYR A 27 12.12 9.29 -8.89
C TYR A 27 10.87 8.43 -9.04
N ARG A 28 11.06 7.10 -8.86
CA ARG A 28 9.98 6.12 -8.88
C ARG A 28 10.06 5.24 -7.66
N TRP A 29 8.92 5.01 -7.03
CA TRP A 29 8.78 4.03 -5.98
C TRP A 29 9.05 2.63 -6.52
N LYS A 30 9.67 1.79 -5.72
CA LYS A 30 10.00 0.42 -6.12
C LYS A 30 9.28 -0.57 -5.23
N THR A 31 8.50 -1.44 -5.86
CA THR A 31 7.92 -2.63 -5.25
C THR A 31 8.45 -3.85 -6.02
N ALA A 32 8.89 -4.87 -5.31
CA ALA A 32 9.48 -6.05 -5.95
C ALA A 32 9.07 -7.34 -5.24
N LEU A 33 8.97 -8.42 -6.04
CA LEU A 33 8.86 -9.79 -5.55
C LEU A 33 10.19 -10.50 -5.85
N LEU A 34 10.82 -11.04 -4.81
CA LEU A 34 12.13 -11.71 -4.90
C LEU A 34 12.05 -13.11 -4.32
N SER A 35 12.74 -14.04 -4.95
CA SER A 35 12.98 -15.37 -4.41
C SER A 35 14.29 -15.93 -4.96
N ALA A 36 14.97 -16.71 -4.17
CA ALA A 36 16.12 -17.52 -4.59
C ALA A 36 15.71 -18.98 -4.89
N ALA A 37 14.44 -19.32 -4.66
CA ALA A 37 13.95 -20.68 -4.84
C ALA A 37 13.72 -21.01 -6.32
N PRO A 38 13.91 -22.27 -6.74
CA PRO A 38 13.61 -22.70 -8.10
C PRO A 38 12.12 -22.78 -8.37
N VAL A 39 11.76 -22.64 -9.63
CA VAL A 39 10.40 -22.91 -10.12
C VAL A 39 10.39 -24.31 -10.75
N ALA A 40 9.51 -25.18 -10.25
CA ALA A 40 9.33 -26.53 -10.77
C ALA A 40 7.85 -26.89 -10.82
N GLY A 41 7.40 -27.42 -11.96
CA GLY A 41 5.99 -27.81 -12.15
C GLY A 41 4.99 -26.66 -11.97
N GLY A 42 5.41 -25.42 -12.26
CA GLY A 42 4.58 -24.23 -12.07
C GLY A 42 4.49 -23.74 -10.62
N ALA A 43 5.24 -24.36 -9.71
CA ALA A 43 5.31 -23.94 -8.31
C ALA A 43 6.68 -23.34 -7.97
N LEU A 44 6.68 -22.23 -7.25
CA LEU A 44 7.87 -21.69 -6.61
C LEU A 44 8.15 -22.53 -5.35
N LYS A 45 9.32 -23.20 -5.31
CA LYS A 45 9.68 -24.18 -4.28
C LYS A 45 10.39 -23.54 -3.08
N GLY A 46 9.81 -22.48 -2.53
CA GLY A 46 10.33 -21.78 -1.38
C GLY A 46 9.68 -20.43 -1.15
N ASP A 47 10.26 -19.65 -0.26
CA ASP A 47 9.72 -18.37 0.18
C ASP A 47 9.76 -17.30 -0.93
N LEU A 48 8.73 -16.47 -0.94
CA LEU A 48 8.62 -15.27 -1.78
C LEU A 48 8.68 -14.04 -0.89
N TYR A 49 9.62 -13.16 -1.16
CA TYR A 49 9.77 -11.90 -0.43
C TYR A 49 9.10 -10.78 -1.23
N TRP A 50 8.20 -10.08 -0.59
CA TRP A 50 7.62 -8.85 -1.14
C TRP A 50 8.30 -7.65 -0.48
N LEU A 51 9.11 -6.93 -1.26
CA LEU A 51 9.74 -5.69 -0.85
C LEU A 51 8.78 -4.55 -1.11
N GLY A 52 8.31 -3.92 -0.04
CA GLY A 52 7.46 -2.75 -0.11
C GLY A 52 8.29 -1.47 -0.11
N GLY A 53 8.05 -0.59 -1.08
CA GLY A 53 8.73 0.71 -1.19
C GLY A 53 7.97 1.86 -0.55
N GLY A 54 6.78 1.64 -0.02
CA GLY A 54 5.95 2.70 0.55
C GLY A 54 5.32 3.60 -0.53
N ASP A 55 5.04 3.07 -1.71
CA ASP A 55 4.37 3.82 -2.78
C ASP A 55 2.94 4.18 -2.36
N PRO A 56 2.61 5.48 -2.16
CA PRO A 56 1.28 5.89 -1.76
C PRO A 56 0.23 5.72 -2.86
N ARG A 57 0.64 5.45 -4.09
CA ARG A 57 -0.23 5.22 -5.24
C ARG A 57 -0.38 3.75 -5.60
N PHE A 58 0.17 2.85 -4.79
CA PHE A 58 0.05 1.42 -5.04
C PHE A 58 -1.39 0.95 -4.77
N ASP A 59 -2.09 0.63 -5.85
CA ASP A 59 -3.49 0.25 -5.84
C ASP A 59 -3.70 -1.23 -6.22
N ASN A 60 -4.96 -1.67 -6.30
CA ASN A 60 -5.33 -3.02 -6.72
C ASN A 60 -4.85 -3.35 -8.14
N GLY A 61 -4.84 -2.38 -9.06
CA GLY A 61 -4.35 -2.57 -10.42
C GLY A 61 -2.85 -2.86 -10.42
N ASN A 62 -2.10 -2.12 -9.62
CA ASN A 62 -0.66 -2.36 -9.41
C ASN A 62 -0.40 -3.73 -8.77
N LEU A 63 -1.20 -4.11 -7.76
CA LEU A 63 -1.10 -5.43 -7.13
C LEU A 63 -1.38 -6.55 -8.13
N LEU A 64 -2.45 -6.46 -8.90
CA LEU A 64 -2.78 -7.44 -9.94
C LEU A 64 -1.67 -7.55 -10.99
N SER A 65 -1.10 -6.43 -11.42
CA SER A 65 0.03 -6.40 -12.36
C SER A 65 1.26 -7.08 -11.77
N LEU A 66 1.54 -6.84 -10.48
CA LEU A 66 2.63 -7.48 -9.76
C LEU A 66 2.43 -9.01 -9.69
N LEU A 67 1.22 -9.47 -9.33
CA LEU A 67 0.88 -10.90 -9.31
C LEU A 67 0.89 -11.52 -10.71
N TYR A 68 0.43 -10.78 -11.72
CA TYR A 68 0.49 -11.25 -13.10
C TYR A 68 1.93 -11.48 -13.58
N SER A 69 2.88 -10.68 -13.10
CA SER A 69 4.29 -10.88 -13.40
C SER A 69 4.83 -12.24 -12.97
N LEU A 70 4.29 -12.82 -11.88
CA LEU A 70 4.61 -14.18 -11.44
C LEU A 70 4.05 -15.21 -12.45
N ARG A 71 2.82 -14.99 -12.93
CA ARG A 71 2.20 -15.86 -13.94
C ARG A 71 3.00 -15.89 -15.25
N LEU A 72 3.51 -14.75 -15.69
CA LEU A 72 4.36 -14.65 -16.87
C LEU A 72 5.69 -15.41 -16.70
N ARG A 73 6.16 -15.59 -15.47
CA ARG A 73 7.33 -16.40 -15.11
C ARG A 73 7.01 -17.88 -14.88
N GLY A 74 5.78 -18.31 -15.20
CA GLY A 74 5.32 -19.67 -15.01
C GLY A 74 4.97 -20.05 -13.59
N ILE A 75 4.96 -19.11 -12.64
CA ILE A 75 4.64 -19.37 -11.24
C ILE A 75 3.12 -19.29 -11.06
N ARG A 76 2.51 -20.41 -10.67
CA ARG A 76 1.07 -20.55 -10.42
C ARG A 76 0.75 -20.90 -8.98
N GLN A 77 1.75 -21.42 -8.26
CA GLN A 77 1.65 -21.87 -6.89
C GLN A 77 2.88 -21.42 -6.11
N LEU A 78 2.70 -21.16 -4.85
CA LEU A 78 3.77 -20.87 -3.90
C LEU A 78 3.81 -22.03 -2.87
N ASP A 79 4.92 -22.78 -2.86
CA ASP A 79 5.19 -23.87 -1.91
C ASP A 79 6.06 -23.39 -0.75
N GLY A 80 5.83 -22.17 -0.31
CA GLY A 80 6.56 -21.50 0.76
C GLY A 80 5.72 -20.38 1.35
N ARG A 81 6.36 -19.47 2.07
CA ARG A 81 5.71 -18.33 2.73
C ARG A 81 5.83 -17.08 1.87
N LEU A 82 4.83 -16.22 1.96
CA LEU A 82 4.94 -14.82 1.55
C LEU A 82 5.48 -14.01 2.74
N LEU A 83 6.65 -13.41 2.57
CA LEU A 83 7.33 -12.61 3.58
C LEU A 83 7.32 -11.15 3.17
N LEU A 84 6.77 -10.28 4.00
CA LEU A 84 6.72 -8.85 3.75
C LEU A 84 7.99 -8.19 4.31
N ASP A 85 8.80 -7.62 3.42
CA ASP A 85 9.99 -6.87 3.80
C ASP A 85 9.65 -5.39 3.99
N LYS A 86 9.55 -4.98 5.25
CA LYS A 86 9.17 -3.62 5.67
C LYS A 86 10.35 -2.71 5.99
N ARG A 87 11.58 -3.13 5.71
CA ARG A 87 12.80 -2.40 6.09
C ARG A 87 12.97 -1.04 5.42
N ALA A 88 12.22 -0.75 4.34
CA ALA A 88 12.27 0.55 3.68
C ALA A 88 11.83 1.71 4.58
N PHE A 89 10.94 1.45 5.53
CA PHE A 89 10.63 2.37 6.62
C PHE A 89 11.31 1.86 7.89
N GLY A 90 11.98 2.73 8.62
CA GLY A 90 12.49 2.40 9.95
C GLY A 90 11.34 2.21 10.96
N LYS A 91 11.59 2.48 12.23
CA LYS A 91 10.51 2.57 13.21
C LYS A 91 9.64 3.77 12.86
N VAL A 92 8.37 3.51 12.60
CA VAL A 92 7.36 4.55 12.31
C VAL A 92 6.44 4.68 13.51
N GLY A 93 6.13 5.92 13.88
CA GLY A 93 5.10 6.22 14.89
C GLY A 93 3.70 6.12 14.30
N GLY A 94 2.70 6.09 15.15
CA GLY A 94 1.31 6.29 14.80
C GLY A 94 0.97 7.76 14.56
N ALA A 95 -0.29 8.05 14.31
CA ALA A 95 -0.85 9.39 14.20
C ALA A 95 -1.46 9.80 15.55
N ASP A 96 -0.63 9.84 16.59
CA ASP A 96 -1.07 9.95 18.00
C ASP A 96 -1.78 11.29 18.33
N ASP A 97 -1.61 12.31 17.47
CA ASP A 97 -2.22 13.65 17.66
C ASP A 97 -3.56 13.83 16.94
N PHE A 98 -4.17 12.74 16.45
CA PHE A 98 -5.39 12.78 15.66
C PHE A 98 -6.53 11.94 16.25
N ASP A 99 -6.66 11.89 17.57
CA ASP A 99 -7.64 11.05 18.26
C ASP A 99 -9.09 11.34 17.83
N ASP A 100 -9.44 12.60 17.57
CA ASP A 100 -10.76 13.01 17.11
C ASP A 100 -11.05 12.59 15.67
N ASP A 101 -10.00 12.25 14.91
CA ASP A 101 -10.08 11.81 13.51
C ASP A 101 -9.88 10.31 13.34
N ALA A 102 -9.97 9.54 14.42
CA ALA A 102 -9.85 8.09 14.39
C ALA A 102 -10.78 7.47 13.32
N GLY A 103 -10.22 6.65 12.45
CA GLY A 103 -10.95 6.05 11.32
C GLY A 103 -10.93 6.86 10.02
N ARG A 104 -10.36 8.06 10.02
CA ARG A 104 -10.11 8.79 8.76
C ARG A 104 -8.98 8.15 7.97
N ALA A 105 -9.09 8.18 6.64
CA ALA A 105 -8.10 7.57 5.74
C ALA A 105 -6.68 8.15 5.91
N PHE A 106 -6.55 9.41 6.33
CA PHE A 106 -5.26 10.06 6.50
C PHE A 106 -4.52 9.70 7.81
N VAL A 107 -5.20 9.06 8.78
CA VAL A 107 -4.58 8.58 10.02
C VAL A 107 -4.13 7.12 9.94
N VAL A 108 -4.15 6.52 8.76
CA VAL A 108 -3.63 5.17 8.55
C VAL A 108 -2.13 5.14 8.89
N ALA A 109 -1.74 4.20 9.75
CA ALA A 109 -0.34 4.03 10.12
C ALA A 109 0.53 3.82 8.88
N PRO A 110 1.71 4.47 8.82
CA PRO A 110 2.64 4.29 7.71
C PRO A 110 3.01 2.82 7.54
N ASP A 111 2.93 2.33 6.32
CA ASP A 111 3.32 0.96 5.97
C ASP A 111 3.93 0.93 4.58
N THR A 112 4.98 0.14 4.40
CA THR A 112 5.64 -0.02 3.09
C THR A 112 4.81 -0.81 2.09
N HIS A 113 3.76 -1.49 2.54
CA HIS A 113 2.89 -2.37 1.76
C HIS A 113 1.44 -1.89 1.72
N LEU A 114 1.22 -0.59 1.77
CA LEU A 114 -0.12 -0.03 1.59
C LEU A 114 -0.66 -0.38 0.20
N VAL A 115 -1.86 -0.94 0.17
CA VAL A 115 -2.66 -1.08 -1.05
C VAL A 115 -3.92 -0.25 -0.88
N ASN A 116 -4.26 0.60 -1.85
CA ASN A 116 -5.39 1.53 -1.79
C ASN A 116 -5.39 2.37 -0.49
N LEU A 117 -4.23 2.71 0.07
CA LEU A 117 -4.11 3.42 1.36
C LEU A 117 -4.86 2.73 2.53
N LYS A 118 -5.09 1.42 2.47
CA LYS A 118 -5.97 0.65 3.38
C LYS A 118 -7.41 1.17 3.42
N VAL A 119 -7.89 1.76 2.34
CA VAL A 119 -9.26 2.26 2.21
C VAL A 119 -10.05 1.29 1.37
N ALA A 120 -11.29 1.04 1.78
CA ALA A 120 -12.29 0.35 0.98
C ALA A 120 -13.49 1.29 0.74
N TRP A 121 -14.05 1.23 -0.46
CA TRP A 121 -15.26 1.95 -0.81
C TRP A 121 -16.48 1.11 -0.44
N LEU A 122 -17.43 1.72 0.27
CA LEU A 122 -18.73 1.13 0.50
C LEU A 122 -19.73 1.77 -0.46
N THR A 123 -20.31 0.95 -1.32
CA THR A 123 -21.39 1.38 -2.20
C THR A 123 -22.70 0.77 -1.73
N PHE A 124 -23.68 1.61 -1.47
CA PHE A 124 -25.02 1.20 -1.04
C PHE A 124 -25.95 1.21 -2.24
N PHE A 125 -26.61 0.09 -2.48
CA PHE A 125 -27.66 -0.06 -3.47
C PHE A 125 -28.97 -0.28 -2.76
N ASN A 126 -30.02 0.41 -3.19
CA ASN A 126 -31.39 0.22 -2.72
C ASN A 126 -32.31 0.17 -3.94
N ASP A 127 -33.00 -0.95 -4.12
CA ASP A 127 -33.98 -1.17 -5.20
C ASP A 127 -35.44 -0.95 -4.76
N GLY A 128 -35.65 -0.46 -3.53
CA GLY A 128 -36.95 -0.25 -2.92
C GLY A 128 -37.53 -1.47 -2.20
N GLN A 129 -36.89 -2.65 -2.32
CA GLN A 129 -37.27 -3.89 -1.63
C GLN A 129 -36.14 -4.42 -0.74
N SER A 130 -34.90 -4.21 -1.16
CA SER A 130 -33.73 -4.65 -0.42
C SER A 130 -32.60 -3.61 -0.48
N ALA A 131 -31.80 -3.56 0.57
CA ALA A 131 -30.55 -2.81 0.59
C ALA A 131 -29.37 -3.78 0.47
N ARG A 132 -28.41 -3.46 -0.40
CA ARG A 132 -27.20 -4.21 -0.60
C ARG A 132 -25.99 -3.30 -0.46
N VAL A 133 -24.96 -3.78 0.23
CA VAL A 133 -23.67 -3.10 0.37
C VAL A 133 -22.63 -3.87 -0.44
N VAL A 134 -21.81 -3.14 -1.18
CA VAL A 134 -20.66 -3.69 -1.89
C VAL A 134 -19.41 -3.00 -1.41
N LEU A 135 -18.41 -3.80 -1.08
CA LEU A 135 -17.07 -3.35 -0.71
C LEU A 135 -16.13 -3.47 -1.91
N ASP A 136 -15.38 -2.41 -2.19
CA ASP A 136 -14.31 -2.40 -3.17
C ASP A 136 -13.00 -1.84 -2.55
N PRO A 137 -11.94 -2.63 -2.43
CA PRO A 137 -11.84 -4.06 -2.75
C PRO A 137 -12.67 -4.94 -1.82
N PRO A 138 -13.10 -6.13 -2.28
CA PRO A 138 -13.81 -7.07 -1.42
C PRO A 138 -12.90 -7.56 -0.30
N LEU A 139 -13.39 -7.51 0.93
CA LEU A 139 -12.64 -7.94 2.11
C LEU A 139 -13.15 -9.32 2.57
N ALA A 140 -12.22 -10.24 2.81
CA ALA A 140 -12.57 -11.56 3.33
C ALA A 140 -13.17 -11.42 4.73
N GLY A 141 -14.28 -12.14 4.97
CA GLY A 141 -14.97 -12.14 6.27
C GLY A 141 -15.88 -10.94 6.54
N VAL A 142 -16.13 -10.11 5.54
CA VAL A 142 -17.15 -9.06 5.56
C VAL A 142 -18.27 -9.47 4.58
N GLU A 143 -19.44 -9.78 5.11
CA GLU A 143 -20.67 -10.12 4.37
C GLU A 143 -21.64 -8.93 4.37
#